data_1eafe4ebd27878095ae9dab2e6e5aa49
#
_entry.id   1eafe4ebd27878095ae9dab2e6e5aa49
#
_cell.length_a   1.000
_cell.length_b   1.000
_cell.length_c   1.000
_cell.angle_alpha   90.00
_cell.angle_beta   90.00
_cell.angle_gamma   90.00
#
_symmetry.space_group_name_H-M   'P 1'
#
loop_
_entity.id
_entity.type
_entity.pdbx_description
1 polymer ?
#
loop_
_entity_poly.entity_id
_entity_poly.type
_entity_poly.pdbx_seq_one_letter_code
_entity_poly.pdbx_strand_id
1 'polypeptide(L)'
;LVERLDALPRRRALGLAGDVPVPVSLEAGRMRLSVNELSSLEPDDVLLPETYPAREGRVTLRLCATSRSLAFACSLAEGCATILSVLNPEEGPMSDENNTAAGAAPSEGVDTGELEVTLTFELERRLMTVRDVETLAPGYTFAFGGDALAPVTLYANGKSVGKGRLVDLNGTLGVQVVSLGKVG
;
A
#
# COMPACT_ATOMS: atom_id res chain seq x y z
N LEU A 1 -43.27 6.45 -12.26
CA LEU A 1 -42.03 6.96 -11.60
C LEU A 1 -40.84 6.28 -12.29
N VAL A 2 -40.22 6.99 -13.24
CA VAL A 2 -39.05 6.47 -13.97
C VAL A 2 -37.80 6.96 -13.18
N GLU A 3 -37.15 6.06 -12.46
CA GLU A 3 -35.85 6.34 -11.88
C GLU A 3 -34.85 6.61 -13.01
N ARG A 4 -34.30 7.80 -13.00
CA ARG A 4 -33.16 8.16 -13.84
C ARG A 4 -31.99 7.28 -13.44
N LEU A 5 -31.57 6.37 -14.30
CA LEU A 5 -30.24 5.81 -14.30
C LEU A 5 -29.26 6.96 -14.53
N ASP A 6 -28.59 7.39 -13.47
CA ASP A 6 -27.51 8.36 -13.57
C ASP A 6 -26.46 7.80 -14.52
N ALA A 7 -26.24 8.54 -15.60
CA ALA A 7 -25.30 8.17 -16.64
C ALA A 7 -23.91 7.99 -16.04
N LEU A 8 -23.31 6.82 -16.28
CA LEU A 8 -21.88 6.57 -16.03
C LEU A 8 -21.07 7.76 -16.55
N PRO A 9 -20.08 8.24 -15.81
CA PRO A 9 -19.29 9.39 -16.22
C PRO A 9 -18.74 9.13 -17.62
N ARG A 10 -19.02 10.05 -18.54
CA ARG A 10 -18.52 9.98 -19.93
C ARG A 10 -17.02 9.79 -19.88
N ARG A 11 -16.50 8.68 -20.44
CA ARG A 11 -15.06 8.46 -20.61
C ARG A 11 -14.48 9.70 -21.27
N ARG A 12 -13.61 10.40 -20.56
CA ARG A 12 -12.92 11.56 -21.08
C ARG A 12 -11.98 11.09 -22.19
N ALA A 13 -12.00 11.74 -23.35
CA ALA A 13 -11.01 11.46 -24.38
C ALA A 13 -9.61 11.89 -23.86
N LEU A 14 -8.79 10.90 -23.46
CA LEU A 14 -7.51 11.16 -22.81
C LEU A 14 -6.40 11.60 -23.78
N GLY A 15 -6.58 11.38 -25.08
CA GLY A 15 -5.54 11.66 -26.07
C GLY A 15 -4.20 11.01 -25.67
N LEU A 16 -3.10 11.76 -25.77
CA LEU A 16 -1.74 11.33 -25.38
C LEU A 16 -1.61 11.04 -23.87
N ALA A 17 -2.42 11.65 -23.03
CA ALA A 17 -2.39 11.42 -21.58
C ALA A 17 -2.83 10.00 -21.20
N GLY A 18 -3.59 9.32 -22.07
CA GLY A 18 -4.04 7.96 -21.83
C GLY A 18 -2.91 6.93 -21.74
N ASP A 19 -1.78 7.18 -22.38
CA ASP A 19 -0.65 6.27 -22.44
C ASP A 19 0.43 6.59 -21.38
N VAL A 20 0.21 7.61 -20.53
CA VAL A 20 1.13 7.96 -19.45
C VAL A 20 1.17 6.82 -18.44
N PRO A 21 2.38 6.30 -18.07
CA PRO A 21 2.51 5.22 -17.11
C PRO A 21 2.24 5.72 -15.69
N VAL A 22 1.48 4.95 -14.95
CA VAL A 22 1.14 5.16 -13.55
C VAL A 22 1.67 3.97 -12.74
N PRO A 23 2.59 4.15 -11.80
CA PRO A 23 3.04 3.08 -10.94
C PRO A 23 1.91 2.68 -9.98
N VAL A 24 1.66 1.39 -9.91
CA VAL A 24 0.70 0.77 -8.98
C VAL A 24 1.40 -0.31 -8.18
N SER A 25 1.02 -0.45 -6.90
CA SER A 25 1.51 -1.50 -6.02
C SER A 25 0.37 -2.38 -5.54
N LEU A 26 0.66 -3.67 -5.42
CA LEU A 26 -0.22 -4.65 -4.79
C LEU A 26 0.34 -4.93 -3.40
N GLU A 27 -0.36 -4.43 -2.38
CA GLU A 27 0.09 -4.43 -0.99
C GLU A 27 -0.59 -5.55 -0.22
N ALA A 28 0.21 -6.38 0.47
CA ALA A 28 -0.29 -7.38 1.42
C ALA A 28 -0.74 -6.73 2.74
N GLY A 29 -0.07 -5.66 3.16
CA GLY A 29 -0.35 -4.95 4.40
C GLY A 29 0.60 -3.78 4.61
N ARG A 30 0.43 -3.10 5.74
CA ARG A 30 1.29 -1.99 6.18
C ARG A 30 1.30 -1.86 7.69
N MET A 31 2.34 -1.22 8.19
CA MET A 31 2.49 -0.84 9.58
C MET A 31 3.25 0.47 9.71
N ARG A 32 3.23 1.05 10.89
CA ARG A 32 4.00 2.24 11.24
C ARG A 32 5.13 1.83 12.17
N LEU A 33 6.28 2.44 11.99
CA LEU A 33 7.46 2.27 12.81
C LEU A 33 8.12 3.62 12.98
N SER A 34 8.83 3.82 14.10
CA SER A 34 9.79 4.90 14.20
C SER A 34 11.05 4.59 13.39
N VAL A 35 11.83 5.60 13.06
CA VAL A 35 13.15 5.41 12.42
C VAL A 35 14.07 4.54 13.27
N ASN A 36 13.99 4.67 14.60
CA ASN A 36 14.76 3.83 15.52
C ASN A 36 14.38 2.35 15.40
N GLU A 37 13.06 2.04 15.41
CA GLU A 37 12.58 0.67 15.24
C GLU A 37 12.98 0.11 13.87
N LEU A 38 12.79 0.89 12.79
CA LEU A 38 13.20 0.47 11.45
C LEU A 38 14.71 0.17 11.38
N SER A 39 15.52 0.96 12.08
CA SER A 39 16.99 0.81 12.09
C SER A 39 17.45 -0.38 12.92
N SER A 40 16.64 -0.84 13.86
CA SER A 40 16.93 -1.99 14.73
C SER A 40 16.48 -3.32 14.14
N LEU A 41 15.77 -3.32 12.99
CA LEU A 41 15.34 -4.56 12.37
C LEU A 41 16.51 -5.42 11.92
N GLU A 42 16.39 -6.71 12.17
CA GLU A 42 17.37 -7.73 11.77
C GLU A 42 16.73 -8.80 10.88
N PRO A 43 17.50 -9.52 10.07
CA PRO A 43 17.01 -10.73 9.42
C PRO A 43 16.45 -11.72 10.46
N ASP A 44 15.37 -12.40 10.08
CA ASP A 44 14.56 -13.31 10.90
C ASP A 44 13.58 -12.64 11.87
N ASP A 45 13.60 -11.32 12.04
CA ASP A 45 12.55 -10.62 12.77
C ASP A 45 11.18 -10.85 12.12
N VAL A 46 10.15 -10.91 12.94
CA VAL A 46 8.76 -11.06 12.46
C VAL A 46 7.97 -9.81 12.77
N LEU A 47 7.51 -9.17 11.71
CA LEU A 47 6.69 -7.98 11.73
C LEU A 47 5.20 -8.37 11.70
N LEU A 48 4.40 -7.74 12.55
CA LEU A 48 2.95 -7.95 12.60
C LEU A 48 2.26 -6.69 12.05
N PRO A 49 1.80 -6.70 10.79
CA PRO A 49 1.16 -5.53 10.20
C PRO A 49 -0.12 -5.12 10.94
N GLU A 50 -0.30 -3.83 11.18
CA GLU A 50 -1.53 -3.29 11.78
C GLU A 50 -2.74 -3.50 10.86
N THR A 51 -2.52 -3.33 9.57
CA THR A 51 -3.52 -3.58 8.53
C THR A 51 -3.05 -4.71 7.64
N TYR A 52 -3.74 -5.85 7.70
CA TYR A 52 -3.34 -7.04 6.99
C TYR A 52 -4.51 -7.71 6.23
N PRO A 53 -4.94 -7.13 5.10
CA PRO A 53 -5.99 -7.71 4.26
C PRO A 53 -5.65 -9.11 3.73
N ALA A 54 -4.37 -9.41 3.57
CA ALA A 54 -3.93 -10.70 3.03
C ALA A 54 -4.30 -11.91 3.91
N ARG A 55 -4.58 -11.72 5.20
CA ARG A 55 -5.12 -12.75 6.09
C ARG A 55 -6.44 -13.35 5.57
N GLU A 56 -7.24 -12.56 4.85
CA GLU A 56 -8.51 -12.99 4.29
C GLU A 56 -8.41 -13.28 2.78
N GLY A 57 -7.20 -13.51 2.25
CA GLY A 57 -6.99 -13.62 0.80
C GLY A 57 -7.25 -12.31 0.06
N ARG A 58 -7.18 -11.19 0.77
CA ARG A 58 -7.38 -9.84 0.24
C ARG A 58 -6.07 -9.08 0.16
N VAL A 59 -5.96 -8.17 -0.76
CA VAL A 59 -4.83 -7.27 -0.94
C VAL A 59 -5.32 -5.89 -1.31
N THR A 60 -4.48 -4.91 -1.18
CA THR A 60 -4.79 -3.53 -1.59
C THR A 60 -4.01 -3.19 -2.85
N LEU A 61 -4.71 -2.88 -3.94
CA LEU A 61 -4.11 -2.25 -5.11
C LEU A 61 -4.08 -0.74 -4.87
N ARG A 62 -2.90 -0.14 -4.90
CA ARG A 62 -2.70 1.29 -4.66
C ARG A 62 -2.02 1.98 -5.83
N LEU A 63 -2.51 3.16 -6.19
CA LEU A 63 -1.84 4.04 -7.14
C LEU A 63 -0.78 4.88 -6.41
N CYS A 64 0.48 4.76 -6.86
CA CYS A 64 1.63 5.38 -6.20
C CYS A 64 1.94 6.81 -6.68
N ALA A 65 1.21 7.32 -7.68
CA ALA A 65 1.55 8.56 -8.38
C ALA A 65 0.57 9.73 -8.14
N THR A 66 -0.34 9.60 -7.18
CA THR A 66 -1.35 10.63 -6.94
C THR A 66 -1.19 11.29 -5.58
N SER A 67 -1.43 12.60 -5.50
CA SER A 67 -1.57 13.33 -4.23
C SER A 67 -2.79 12.87 -3.41
N ARG A 68 -3.75 12.20 -4.06
CA ARG A 68 -4.85 11.48 -3.42
C ARG A 68 -4.55 10.01 -3.47
N SER A 69 -4.56 9.36 -2.31
CA SER A 69 -4.36 7.92 -2.20
C SER A 69 -5.57 7.18 -2.78
N LEU A 70 -5.54 6.88 -4.08
CA LEU A 70 -6.55 6.01 -4.68
C LEU A 70 -6.13 4.56 -4.44
N ALA A 71 -7.02 3.79 -3.81
CA ALA A 71 -6.77 2.40 -3.48
C ALA A 71 -8.03 1.55 -3.71
N PHE A 72 -7.82 0.26 -3.97
CA PHE A 72 -8.87 -0.72 -4.22
C PHE A 72 -8.62 -1.95 -3.35
N ALA A 73 -9.67 -2.45 -2.70
CA ALA A 73 -9.64 -3.77 -2.10
C ALA A 73 -9.74 -4.82 -3.21
N CYS A 74 -8.87 -5.81 -3.19
CA CYS A 74 -8.86 -6.91 -4.16
C CYS A 74 -8.88 -8.25 -3.43
N SER A 75 -9.49 -9.28 -4.05
CA SER A 75 -9.30 -10.67 -3.67
C SER A 75 -8.21 -11.29 -4.53
N LEU A 76 -7.41 -12.19 -3.94
CA LEU A 76 -6.45 -13.02 -4.67
C LEU A 76 -7.00 -14.44 -4.81
N ALA A 77 -7.05 -14.94 -6.03
CA ALA A 77 -7.39 -16.32 -6.32
C ALA A 77 -6.68 -16.76 -7.59
N GLU A 78 -6.09 -17.95 -7.59
CA GLU A 78 -5.52 -18.64 -8.76
C GLU A 78 -4.57 -17.76 -9.60
N GLY A 79 -3.73 -16.96 -8.95
CA GLY A 79 -2.80 -16.05 -9.65
C GLY A 79 -3.46 -14.82 -10.28
N CYS A 80 -4.69 -14.51 -9.89
CA CYS A 80 -5.41 -13.33 -10.33
C CYS A 80 -5.82 -12.46 -9.14
N ALA A 81 -5.82 -11.15 -9.34
CA ALA A 81 -6.39 -10.18 -8.41
C ALA A 81 -7.69 -9.61 -8.99
N THR A 82 -8.77 -9.69 -8.24
CA THR A 82 -10.09 -9.14 -8.63
C THR A 82 -10.45 -7.98 -7.72
N ILE A 83 -10.76 -6.83 -8.28
CA ILE A 83 -11.20 -5.64 -7.54
C ILE A 83 -12.57 -5.91 -6.92
N LEU A 84 -12.67 -5.71 -5.60
CA LEU A 84 -13.91 -5.85 -4.83
C LEU A 84 -14.60 -4.50 -4.64
N SER A 85 -13.84 -3.49 -4.24
CA SER A 85 -14.35 -2.14 -3.94
C SER A 85 -13.25 -1.08 -4.05
N VAL A 86 -13.68 0.17 -4.18
CA VAL A 86 -12.79 1.34 -4.03
C VAL A 86 -12.65 1.62 -2.53
N LEU A 87 -11.42 1.81 -2.07
CA LEU A 87 -11.14 2.25 -0.71
C LEU A 87 -11.09 3.78 -0.68
N ASN A 88 -11.94 4.39 0.12
CA ASN A 88 -11.91 5.83 0.33
C ASN A 88 -10.70 6.18 1.21
N PRO A 89 -9.97 7.27 0.90
CA PRO A 89 -8.81 7.70 1.71
C PRO A 89 -9.19 8.12 3.15
N GLU A 90 -10.47 8.29 3.45
CA GLU A 90 -10.98 8.70 4.77
C GLU A 90 -11.18 7.55 5.76
N GLU A 91 -11.04 6.29 5.34
CA GLU A 91 -11.15 5.11 6.24
C GLU A 91 -9.80 4.63 6.79
N GLY A 92 -8.72 5.39 6.60
CA GLY A 92 -7.52 5.23 7.42
C GLY A 92 -7.77 5.79 8.81
N PRO A 93 -7.11 5.28 9.90
CA PRO A 93 -7.21 5.89 11.20
C PRO A 93 -6.92 7.39 11.07
N MET A 94 -7.86 8.21 11.51
CA MET A 94 -7.75 9.67 11.49
C MET A 94 -6.44 10.06 12.15
N SER A 95 -5.53 10.62 11.37
CA SER A 95 -4.45 11.40 11.94
C SER A 95 -5.11 12.60 12.60
N ASP A 96 -5.14 12.62 13.92
CA ASP A 96 -5.49 13.82 14.67
C ASP A 96 -4.48 14.91 14.31
N GLU A 97 -4.80 15.69 13.27
CA GLU A 97 -4.18 16.98 13.04
C GLU A 97 -4.67 17.95 14.14
N ASN A 98 -4.16 17.79 15.33
CA ASN A 98 -4.26 18.81 16.35
C ASN A 98 -2.88 19.08 16.93
N ASN A 99 -1.98 19.59 16.12
CA ASN A 99 -0.76 20.21 16.62
C ASN A 99 -0.98 21.72 16.74
N THR A 100 -1.60 22.11 17.83
CA THR A 100 -1.58 23.49 18.29
C THR A 100 -0.17 23.79 18.81
N ALA A 101 0.63 24.41 17.96
CA ALA A 101 1.93 24.92 18.35
C ALA A 101 1.77 26.01 19.40
N ALA A 102 2.06 25.67 20.66
CA ALA A 102 2.39 26.64 21.69
C ALA A 102 3.91 26.63 21.89
N GLY A 103 4.52 27.79 21.73
CA GLY A 103 5.94 28.02 21.63
C GLY A 103 6.80 27.41 22.74
N ALA A 104 7.89 26.81 22.28
CA ALA A 104 9.09 26.62 23.06
C ALA A 104 10.29 26.96 22.18
N ALA A 105 11.27 27.60 22.78
CA ALA A 105 12.46 28.16 22.15
C ALA A 105 13.32 27.11 21.44
N PRO A 106 14.10 27.51 20.40
CA PRO A 106 14.87 26.59 19.59
C PRO A 106 16.22 26.28 20.26
N SER A 107 16.36 25.09 20.78
CA SER A 107 17.69 24.49 21.03
C SER A 107 17.56 23.02 21.38
N GLU A 108 17.49 22.21 20.35
CA GLU A 108 17.95 20.82 20.33
C GLU A 108 17.57 20.30 18.96
N GLY A 109 18.51 19.61 18.27
CA GLY A 109 18.25 19.08 16.93
C GLY A 109 17.02 18.19 16.94
N VAL A 110 16.25 18.19 15.87
CA VAL A 110 15.09 17.30 15.71
C VAL A 110 15.55 15.88 15.98
N ASP A 111 14.96 15.21 16.98
CA ASP A 111 15.20 13.78 17.17
C ASP A 111 14.57 13.00 16.00
N THR A 112 15.41 12.69 15.03
CA THR A 112 14.98 11.98 13.83
C THR A 112 14.65 10.52 14.10
N GLY A 113 15.05 9.97 15.26
CA GLY A 113 14.79 8.60 15.65
C GLY A 113 13.31 8.33 15.90
N GLU A 114 12.57 9.34 16.37
CA GLU A 114 11.13 9.26 16.67
C GLU A 114 10.23 9.57 15.46
N LEU A 115 10.83 9.91 14.29
CA LEU A 115 10.04 10.15 13.09
C LEU A 115 9.32 8.87 12.66
N GLU A 116 8.01 9.00 12.39
CA GLU A 116 7.18 7.89 11.95
C GLU A 116 7.41 7.56 10.48
N VAL A 117 7.59 6.29 10.18
CA VAL A 117 7.79 5.72 8.85
C VAL A 117 6.70 4.70 8.58
N THR A 118 6.04 4.82 7.45
CA THR A 118 5.11 3.77 6.99
C THR A 118 5.89 2.68 6.27
N LEU A 119 5.88 1.48 6.84
CA LEU A 119 6.42 0.28 6.22
C LEU A 119 5.29 -0.44 5.46
N THR A 120 5.48 -0.64 4.16
CA THR A 120 4.52 -1.30 3.26
C THR A 120 5.09 -2.63 2.79
N PHE A 121 4.27 -3.68 2.81
CA PHE A 121 4.62 -5.02 2.34
C PHE A 121 4.04 -5.22 0.95
N GLU A 122 4.87 -5.06 -0.09
CA GLU A 122 4.42 -5.14 -1.48
C GLU A 122 4.67 -6.54 -2.05
N LEU A 123 3.62 -7.14 -2.61
CA LEU A 123 3.69 -8.39 -3.36
C LEU A 123 4.20 -8.14 -4.78
N GLU A 124 3.72 -7.06 -5.41
CA GLU A 124 4.08 -6.71 -6.77
C GLU A 124 3.99 -5.20 -6.99
N ARG A 125 4.88 -4.67 -7.82
CA ARG A 125 4.80 -3.30 -8.34
C ARG A 125 4.86 -3.36 -9.86
N ARG A 126 3.93 -2.68 -10.52
CA ARG A 126 3.85 -2.61 -12.00
C ARG A 126 3.51 -1.21 -12.48
N LEU A 127 3.66 -1.00 -13.78
CA LEU A 127 3.17 0.17 -14.46
C LEU A 127 1.85 -0.17 -15.16
N MET A 128 0.84 0.66 -14.98
CA MET A 128 -0.39 0.67 -15.73
C MET A 128 -0.47 2.00 -16.49
N THR A 129 -1.19 2.05 -17.59
CA THR A 129 -1.46 3.33 -18.25
C THR A 129 -2.63 4.05 -17.56
N VAL A 130 -2.72 5.37 -17.72
CA VAL A 130 -3.89 6.13 -17.24
C VAL A 130 -5.18 5.53 -17.79
N ARG A 131 -5.16 5.06 -19.04
CA ARG A 131 -6.29 4.40 -19.69
C ARG A 131 -6.70 3.10 -18.98
N ASP A 132 -5.70 2.28 -18.56
CA ASP A 132 -5.98 1.06 -17.80
C ASP A 132 -6.56 1.39 -16.43
N VAL A 133 -6.00 2.41 -15.75
CA VAL A 133 -6.48 2.88 -14.44
C VAL A 133 -7.95 3.33 -14.52
N GLU A 134 -8.38 3.99 -15.61
CA GLU A 134 -9.79 4.37 -15.80
C GLU A 134 -10.75 3.18 -15.95
N THR A 135 -10.23 1.99 -16.26
CA THR A 135 -11.04 0.77 -16.36
C THR A 135 -11.19 0.04 -15.02
N LEU A 136 -10.40 0.43 -14.00
CA LEU A 136 -10.44 -0.21 -12.70
C LEU A 136 -11.78 0.05 -12.03
N ALA A 137 -12.53 -1.03 -11.82
CA ALA A 137 -13.84 -1.01 -11.19
C ALA A 137 -14.07 -2.35 -10.47
N PRO A 138 -15.02 -2.43 -9.54
CA PRO A 138 -15.41 -3.71 -8.94
C PRO A 138 -15.73 -4.77 -10.01
N GLY A 139 -15.17 -5.96 -9.85
CA GLY A 139 -15.25 -7.06 -10.82
C GLY A 139 -14.12 -7.07 -11.87
N TYR A 140 -13.32 -6.01 -12.00
CA TYR A 140 -12.15 -6.05 -12.88
C TYR A 140 -11.10 -7.02 -12.33
N THR A 141 -10.64 -7.92 -13.18
CA THR A 141 -9.65 -8.96 -12.84
C THR A 141 -8.40 -8.79 -13.68
N PHE A 142 -7.24 -8.91 -13.05
CA PHE A 142 -5.95 -8.88 -13.74
C PHE A 142 -5.03 -9.99 -13.23
N ALA A 143 -4.16 -10.48 -14.11
CA ALA A 143 -3.17 -11.48 -13.73
C ALA A 143 -2.19 -10.89 -12.70
N PHE A 144 -1.92 -11.67 -11.66
CA PHE A 144 -0.92 -11.40 -10.64
C PHE A 144 0.22 -12.39 -10.85
N GLY A 145 1.43 -11.86 -11.08
CA GLY A 145 2.60 -12.69 -11.43
C GLY A 145 3.25 -13.40 -10.23
N GLY A 146 2.76 -13.17 -9.02
CA GLY A 146 3.27 -13.76 -7.79
C GLY A 146 2.38 -14.85 -7.22
N ASP A 147 2.98 -15.76 -6.48
CA ASP A 147 2.26 -16.65 -5.56
C ASP A 147 1.85 -15.81 -4.33
N ALA A 148 0.73 -16.11 -3.70
CA ALA A 148 0.33 -15.52 -2.41
C ALA A 148 1.38 -15.76 -1.30
N LEU A 149 2.25 -16.75 -1.48
CA LEU A 149 3.40 -17.05 -0.65
C LEU A 149 4.73 -16.46 -1.20
N ALA A 150 4.66 -15.65 -2.27
CA ALA A 150 5.84 -15.02 -2.84
C ALA A 150 6.55 -14.10 -1.82
N PRO A 151 7.86 -13.93 -1.93
CA PRO A 151 8.57 -12.96 -1.12
C PRO A 151 7.98 -11.57 -1.34
N VAL A 152 7.70 -10.87 -0.24
CA VAL A 152 7.26 -9.48 -0.26
C VAL A 152 8.46 -8.55 -0.26
N THR A 153 8.34 -7.41 -0.92
CA THR A 153 9.32 -6.33 -0.82
C THR A 153 8.88 -5.33 0.24
N LEU A 154 9.79 -4.98 1.13
CA LEU A 154 9.59 -4.02 2.21
C LEU A 154 9.91 -2.61 1.69
N TYR A 155 8.94 -1.69 1.77
CA TYR A 155 9.11 -0.29 1.39
C TYR A 155 8.86 0.62 2.59
N ALA A 156 9.85 1.43 2.95
CA ALA A 156 9.75 2.47 3.95
C ALA A 156 9.52 3.82 3.25
N ASN A 157 8.35 4.42 3.43
CA ASN A 157 7.93 5.65 2.73
C ASN A 157 8.22 5.62 1.22
N GLY A 158 7.99 4.46 0.57
CA GLY A 158 8.20 4.26 -0.87
C GLY A 158 9.62 3.92 -1.29
N LYS A 159 10.61 3.87 -0.38
CA LYS A 159 11.97 3.39 -0.64
C LYS A 159 12.07 1.91 -0.27
N SER A 160 12.58 1.06 -1.16
CA SER A 160 12.82 -0.35 -0.85
C SER A 160 13.91 -0.47 0.20
N VAL A 161 13.61 -1.14 1.32
CA VAL A 161 14.51 -1.33 2.46
C VAL A 161 14.84 -2.80 2.72
N GLY A 162 14.15 -3.74 2.06
CA GLY A 162 14.43 -5.15 2.25
C GLY A 162 13.44 -6.06 1.58
N LYS A 163 13.54 -7.34 1.91
CA LYS A 163 12.63 -8.40 1.48
C LYS A 163 12.18 -9.21 2.70
N GLY A 164 10.94 -9.66 2.65
CA GLY A 164 10.35 -10.53 3.65
C GLY A 164 9.61 -11.69 3.01
N ARG A 165 9.10 -12.57 3.83
CA ARG A 165 8.17 -13.63 3.44
C ARG A 165 7.00 -13.68 4.40
N LEU A 166 5.85 -14.07 3.91
CA LEU A 166 4.67 -14.26 4.74
C LEU A 166 4.86 -15.51 5.60
N VAL A 167 4.53 -15.40 6.90
CA VAL A 167 4.59 -16.50 7.87
C VAL A 167 3.32 -16.53 8.68
N ASP A 168 2.84 -17.74 8.98
CA ASP A 168 1.70 -17.94 9.87
C ASP A 168 2.21 -18.22 11.29
N LEU A 169 1.81 -17.37 12.22
CA LEU A 169 2.11 -17.49 13.64
C LEU A 169 0.81 -17.88 14.39
N ASN A 170 0.48 -19.17 14.39
CA ASN A 170 -0.72 -19.69 15.06
C ASN A 170 -2.03 -19.01 14.61
N GLY A 171 -2.20 -18.82 13.30
CA GLY A 171 -3.37 -18.16 12.71
C GLY A 171 -3.27 -16.64 12.66
N THR A 172 -2.15 -16.06 13.09
CA THR A 172 -1.79 -14.66 12.84
C THR A 172 -0.74 -14.60 11.76
N LEU A 173 -1.06 -13.96 10.67
CA LEU A 173 -0.12 -13.79 9.57
C LEU A 173 0.83 -12.65 9.90
N GLY A 174 2.13 -12.90 9.76
CA GLY A 174 3.20 -11.94 9.91
C GLY A 174 4.09 -11.88 8.67
N VAL A 175 5.05 -10.98 8.68
CA VAL A 175 6.09 -10.88 7.66
C VAL A 175 7.44 -11.11 8.33
N GLN A 176 8.08 -12.22 8.02
CA GLN A 176 9.46 -12.47 8.45
C GLN A 176 10.41 -11.71 7.53
N VAL A 177 11.30 -10.94 8.12
CA VAL A 177 12.38 -10.23 7.41
C VAL A 177 13.39 -11.27 6.89
N VAL A 178 13.62 -11.29 5.58
CA VAL A 178 14.59 -12.20 4.96
C VAL A 178 15.91 -11.48 4.72
N SER A 179 15.84 -10.23 4.30
CA SER A 179 17.04 -9.42 4.07
C SER A 179 16.70 -7.94 4.18
N LEU A 180 17.65 -7.16 4.66
CA LEU A 180 17.57 -5.71 4.69
C LEU A 180 18.63 -5.14 3.75
N GLY A 181 18.21 -4.16 2.94
CA GLY A 181 19.11 -3.36 2.14
C GLY A 181 19.80 -2.34 3.06
N LYS A 182 21.09 -2.06 2.84
CA LYS A 182 21.73 -0.94 3.53
C LYS A 182 20.97 0.34 3.14
N VAL A 183 20.32 0.95 4.12
CA VAL A 183 19.83 2.33 4.01
C VAL A 183 21.09 3.19 3.98
N GLY A 184 21.54 3.56 2.77
CA GLY A 184 22.67 4.45 2.58
C GLY A 184 22.21 5.89 2.54
#